data_46cbff71e5645207352cfa588e737166
#
_entry.id   46cbff71e5645207352cfa588e737166
#
_cell.length_a   1.000
_cell.length_b   1.000
_cell.length_c   1.000
_cell.angle_alpha   90.00
_cell.angle_beta   90.00
_cell.angle_gamma   90.00
#
_symmetry.space_group_name_H-M   'P 1'
#
loop_
_entity.id
_entity.type
_entity.pdbx_description
1 polymer ?
#
loop_
_entity_poly.entity_id
_entity_poly.type
_entity_poly.pdbx_seq_one_letter_code
_entity_poly.pdbx_strand_id
1 'polypeptide(L)'
;MKSCLGLSQNGFTSNGVYHIIPDGCKPIQVLCDMSTDGGGWTVFQRRLDGSVDFQLDWKSYKNGFGDLSGEFWLGNDNLHCLTATHDVMLRIDLEDFDGKISYVEYSTFKVADGVDKYRIGLEGTMAQLVTP
;
A
#
# COMPACT_ATOMS: atom_id res chain seq x y z
N MET A 1 15.81 7.68 1.34
CA MET A 1 15.40 6.49 0.58
C MET A 1 14.08 6.73 -0.13
N LYS A 2 13.92 6.15 -1.30
CA LYS A 2 12.77 6.41 -2.17
C LYS A 2 11.60 5.44 -1.95
N SER A 3 11.83 4.31 -1.28
CA SER A 3 10.81 3.27 -1.12
C SER A 3 11.12 2.35 0.05
N CYS A 4 10.11 1.61 0.49
CA CYS A 4 10.30 0.55 1.48
C CYS A 4 11.25 -0.53 0.96
N LEU A 5 11.18 -0.85 -0.34
CA LEU A 5 12.10 -1.80 -0.94
C LEU A 5 13.53 -1.32 -0.86
N GLY A 6 13.78 -0.05 -1.15
CA GLY A 6 15.12 0.55 -1.03
C GLY A 6 15.66 0.49 0.39
N LEU A 7 14.81 0.77 1.38
CA LEU A 7 15.18 0.64 2.79
C LEU A 7 15.54 -0.81 3.14
N SER A 8 14.74 -1.78 2.72
CA SER A 8 15.01 -3.19 2.94
C SER A 8 16.34 -3.62 2.35
N GLN A 9 16.65 -3.18 1.14
CA GLN A 9 17.91 -3.48 0.46
C GLN A 9 19.12 -2.85 1.15
N ASN A 10 18.92 -1.82 1.97
CA ASN A 10 19.97 -1.15 2.74
C ASN A 10 20.00 -1.59 4.21
N GLY A 11 19.41 -2.71 4.54
CA GLY A 11 19.52 -3.33 5.86
C GLY A 11 18.44 -2.96 6.87
N PHE A 12 17.44 -2.17 6.48
CA PHE A 12 16.31 -1.84 7.36
C PHE A 12 15.29 -2.98 7.24
N THR A 13 15.30 -3.89 8.20
CA THR A 13 14.51 -5.13 8.13
C THR A 13 13.40 -5.23 9.16
N SER A 14 13.19 -4.21 9.96
CA SER A 14 12.11 -4.17 10.95
C SER A 14 10.85 -3.54 10.36
N ASN A 15 9.70 -4.16 10.60
CA ASN A 15 8.40 -3.55 10.28
C ASN A 15 8.24 -2.25 11.07
N GLY A 16 7.73 -1.22 10.45
CA GLY A 16 7.52 0.04 11.14
C GLY A 16 7.27 1.20 10.22
N VAL A 17 7.16 2.38 10.83
CA VAL A 17 6.89 3.63 10.13
C VAL A 17 8.21 4.27 9.72
N TYR A 18 8.32 4.62 8.46
CA TYR A 18 9.50 5.26 7.86
C TYR A 18 9.09 6.46 7.04
N HIS A 19 10.04 7.37 6.81
CA HIS A 19 9.88 8.44 5.84
C HIS A 19 10.57 8.03 4.54
N ILE A 20 9.85 8.14 3.43
CA ILE A 20 10.40 7.90 2.10
C ILE A 20 10.17 9.12 1.23
N ILE A 21 11.01 9.30 0.22
CA ILE A 21 10.91 10.40 -0.74
C ILE A 21 10.84 9.78 -2.13
N PRO A 22 9.64 9.43 -2.62
CA PRO A 22 9.49 8.90 -3.97
C PRO A 22 9.89 9.94 -5.01
N ASP A 23 10.34 9.47 -6.18
CA ASP A 23 10.74 10.35 -7.26
C ASP A 23 9.60 11.30 -7.67
N GLY A 24 9.90 12.61 -7.69
CA GLY A 24 8.94 13.63 -8.08
C GLY A 24 7.85 13.92 -7.06
N CYS A 25 7.97 13.39 -5.85
CA CYS A 25 6.97 13.56 -4.80
C CYS A 25 7.55 14.21 -3.55
N LYS A 26 6.64 14.64 -2.68
CA LYS A 26 7.01 15.12 -1.34
C LYS A 26 7.40 13.94 -0.46
N PRO A 27 8.18 14.19 0.62
CA PRO A 27 8.40 13.15 1.63
C PRO A 27 7.07 12.64 2.18
N ILE A 28 6.97 11.33 2.33
CA ILE A 28 5.77 10.65 2.82
C ILE A 28 6.15 9.75 3.99
N GLN A 29 5.37 9.82 5.06
CA GLN A 29 5.47 8.86 6.14
C GLN A 29 4.64 7.63 5.78
N VAL A 30 5.24 6.44 5.83
CA VAL A 30 4.61 5.19 5.41
C VAL A 30 4.87 4.08 6.41
N LEU A 31 4.02 3.06 6.39
CA LEU A 31 4.27 1.81 7.07
C LEU A 31 4.95 0.85 6.09
N CYS A 32 6.12 0.35 6.46
CA CYS A 32 6.84 -0.65 5.69
C CYS A 32 6.65 -2.03 6.32
N ASP A 33 6.28 -3.01 5.51
CA ASP A 33 6.26 -4.42 5.88
C ASP A 33 7.53 -5.06 5.36
N MET A 34 8.43 -5.40 6.27
CA MET A 34 9.76 -5.93 5.94
C MET A 34 9.85 -7.44 6.10
N SER A 35 8.76 -8.11 6.48
CA SER A 35 8.75 -9.54 6.76
C SER A 35 7.95 -10.37 5.77
N THR A 36 6.87 -9.85 5.23
CA THR A 36 6.01 -10.59 4.30
C THR A 36 6.72 -10.80 2.96
N ASP A 37 6.80 -12.04 2.52
CA ASP A 37 7.30 -12.42 1.19
C ASP A 37 8.57 -11.65 0.78
N GLY A 38 9.60 -11.71 1.60
CA GLY A 38 10.88 -11.07 1.35
C GLY A 38 10.98 -9.62 1.79
N GLY A 39 9.90 -9.00 2.20
CA GLY A 39 9.90 -7.62 2.72
C GLY A 39 9.95 -6.55 1.63
N GLY A 40 10.03 -5.31 2.08
CA GLY A 40 10.11 -4.16 1.18
C GLY A 40 8.76 -3.66 0.67
N TRP A 41 7.67 -4.02 1.33
CA TRP A 41 6.32 -3.62 0.95
C TRP A 41 5.93 -2.31 1.61
N THR A 42 5.43 -1.38 0.80
CA THR A 42 4.77 -0.17 1.31
C THR A 42 3.30 -0.46 1.50
N VAL A 43 2.83 -0.36 2.73
CA VAL A 43 1.43 -0.62 3.06
C VAL A 43 0.61 0.64 2.81
N PHE A 44 -0.45 0.56 2.03
CA PHE A 44 -1.31 1.73 1.77
C PHE A 44 -2.70 1.61 2.39
N GLN A 45 -3.08 0.43 2.84
CA GLN A 45 -4.34 0.20 3.53
C GLN A 45 -4.18 -0.91 4.54
N ARG A 46 -4.78 -0.72 5.72
CA ARG A 46 -4.81 -1.75 6.75
C ARG A 46 -6.13 -1.69 7.49
N ARG A 47 -6.78 -2.83 7.61
CA ARG A 47 -8.04 -3.01 8.35
C ARG A 47 -7.83 -4.10 9.39
N LEU A 48 -8.15 -3.81 10.66
CA LEU A 48 -7.92 -4.72 11.77
C LEU A 48 -9.18 -5.03 12.57
N ASP A 49 -9.80 -4.00 13.17
CA ASP A 49 -10.83 -4.17 14.18
C ASP A 49 -12.04 -3.25 13.99
N GLY A 50 -12.08 -2.47 12.91
CA GLY A 50 -13.16 -1.52 12.66
C GLY A 50 -13.06 -0.24 13.47
N SER A 51 -11.92 0.05 14.08
CA SER A 51 -11.72 1.26 14.90
C SER A 51 -11.74 2.55 14.07
N VAL A 52 -11.47 2.46 12.78
CA VAL A 52 -11.49 3.61 11.87
C VAL A 52 -12.66 3.47 10.89
N ASP A 53 -13.42 4.56 10.73
CA ASP A 53 -14.50 4.61 9.76
C ASP A 53 -13.95 4.80 8.35
N PHE A 54 -14.24 3.85 7.45
CA PHE A 54 -13.84 3.93 6.05
C PHE A 54 -14.96 4.47 5.13
N GLN A 55 -16.12 4.79 5.68
CA GLN A 55 -17.21 5.43 4.92
C GLN A 55 -17.03 6.95 4.94
N LEU A 56 -16.04 7.42 4.21
CA LEU A 56 -15.64 8.81 4.18
C LEU A 56 -15.79 9.39 2.77
N ASP A 57 -15.60 10.71 2.66
CA ASP A 57 -15.78 11.42 1.40
C ASP A 57 -14.54 11.35 0.50
N TRP A 58 -14.67 11.91 -0.70
CA TRP A 58 -13.61 11.98 -1.70
C TRP A 58 -12.34 12.64 -1.15
N LYS A 59 -12.49 13.76 -0.43
CA LYS A 59 -11.35 14.51 0.09
C LYS A 59 -10.56 13.71 1.12
N SER A 60 -11.23 12.94 1.97
CA SER A 60 -10.59 12.07 2.94
C SER A 60 -9.78 10.97 2.25
N TYR A 61 -10.35 10.32 1.23
CA TYR A 61 -9.62 9.33 0.46
C TYR A 61 -8.47 9.93 -0.34
N LYS A 62 -8.62 11.15 -0.83
CA LYS A 62 -7.56 11.85 -1.53
C LYS A 62 -6.33 12.06 -0.65
N ASN A 63 -6.54 12.54 0.57
CA ASN A 63 -5.48 12.94 1.49
C ASN A 63 -4.98 11.80 2.39
N GLY A 64 -5.80 10.77 2.58
CA GLY A 64 -5.52 9.71 3.53
C GLY A 64 -6.11 9.98 4.90
N PHE A 65 -6.29 8.93 5.68
CA PHE A 65 -6.88 9.00 7.02
C PHE A 65 -6.44 7.80 7.84
N GLY A 66 -6.70 7.87 9.15
CA GLY A 66 -6.36 6.81 10.07
C GLY A 66 -4.97 6.98 10.67
N ASP A 67 -4.47 5.92 11.27
CA ASP A 67 -3.19 5.90 11.98
C ASP A 67 -2.31 4.78 11.41
N LEU A 68 -1.09 5.09 11.01
CA LEU A 68 -0.16 4.11 10.44
C LEU A 68 0.17 2.96 11.40
N SER A 69 -0.03 3.15 12.70
CA SER A 69 0.14 2.07 13.68
C SER A 69 -1.09 1.17 13.82
N GLY A 70 -2.21 1.55 13.24
CA GLY A 70 -3.48 0.83 13.33
C GLY A 70 -4.13 0.66 11.97
N GLU A 71 -5.40 1.07 11.85
CA GLU A 71 -6.14 1.09 10.59
C GLU A 71 -5.93 2.41 9.87
N PHE A 72 -5.76 2.37 8.54
CA PHE A 72 -5.54 3.59 7.77
C PHE A 72 -5.79 3.39 6.27
N TRP A 73 -5.90 4.52 5.58
CA TRP A 73 -5.79 4.66 4.13
C TRP A 73 -4.71 5.69 3.86
N LEU A 74 -3.70 5.34 3.06
CA LEU A 74 -2.52 6.19 2.86
C LEU A 74 -2.83 7.50 2.13
N GLY A 75 -3.82 7.48 1.25
CA GLY A 75 -4.21 8.63 0.45
C GLY A 75 -4.01 8.40 -1.04
N ASN A 76 -5.00 8.79 -1.84
CA ASN A 76 -4.97 8.57 -3.29
C ASN A 76 -3.86 9.35 -3.97
N ASP A 77 -3.56 10.57 -3.50
CA ASP A 77 -2.45 11.36 -4.04
C ASP A 77 -1.11 10.68 -3.78
N ASN A 78 -0.94 10.10 -2.60
CA ASN A 78 0.27 9.35 -2.25
C ASN A 78 0.38 8.06 -3.08
N LEU A 79 -0.74 7.36 -3.32
CA LEU A 79 -0.76 6.18 -4.16
C LEU A 79 -0.38 6.52 -5.61
N HIS A 80 -0.88 7.62 -6.13
CA HIS A 80 -0.47 8.09 -7.45
C HIS A 80 1.05 8.30 -7.51
N CYS A 81 1.61 8.99 -6.53
CA CYS A 81 3.06 9.21 -6.46
C CYS A 81 3.85 7.90 -6.43
N LEU A 82 3.43 6.95 -5.60
CA LEU A 82 4.15 5.70 -5.42
C LEU A 82 4.10 4.81 -6.67
N THR A 83 3.09 4.97 -7.52
CA THR A 83 2.86 4.09 -8.67
C THR A 83 3.17 4.75 -10.01
N ALA A 84 3.43 6.06 -10.06
CA ALA A 84 3.50 6.82 -11.31
C ALA A 84 4.78 6.61 -12.12
N THR A 85 5.93 6.50 -11.46
CA THR A 85 7.24 6.56 -12.13
C THR A 85 7.90 5.20 -12.30
N HIS A 86 7.47 4.18 -11.58
CA HIS A 86 8.04 2.85 -11.63
C HIS A 86 6.94 1.80 -11.69
N ASP A 87 7.27 0.65 -12.27
CA ASP A 87 6.39 -0.50 -12.20
C ASP A 87 6.41 -1.06 -10.79
N VAL A 88 5.23 -1.19 -10.20
CA VAL A 88 5.08 -1.72 -8.84
C VAL A 88 4.08 -2.86 -8.84
N MET A 89 4.29 -3.81 -7.95
CA MET A 89 3.35 -4.91 -7.72
C MET A 89 2.33 -4.52 -6.66
N LEU A 90 1.13 -5.04 -6.78
CA LEU A 90 0.11 -4.97 -5.74
C LEU A 90 -0.02 -6.33 -5.08
N ARG A 91 -0.01 -6.36 -3.76
CA ARG A 91 -0.36 -7.54 -2.97
C ARG A 91 -1.51 -7.22 -2.04
N ILE A 92 -2.51 -8.09 -2.02
CA ILE A 92 -3.65 -7.99 -1.11
C ILE A 92 -3.66 -9.26 -0.25
N ASP A 93 -3.53 -9.08 1.05
CA ASP A 93 -3.62 -10.15 2.02
C ASP A 93 -4.98 -10.09 2.71
N LEU A 94 -5.66 -11.22 2.77
CA LEU A 94 -7.01 -11.34 3.33
C LEU A 94 -7.01 -12.41 4.41
N GLU A 95 -7.74 -12.16 5.49
CA GLU A 95 -7.99 -13.13 6.54
C GLU A 95 -9.48 -13.18 6.79
N ASP A 96 -10.06 -14.40 6.78
CA ASP A 96 -11.49 -14.58 7.07
C ASP A 96 -11.74 -14.75 8.57
N PHE A 97 -13.01 -14.85 8.95
CA PHE A 97 -13.38 -14.97 10.36
C PHE A 97 -12.92 -16.29 11.00
N ASP A 98 -12.56 -17.28 10.20
CA ASP A 98 -12.04 -18.56 10.67
C ASP A 98 -10.52 -18.57 10.79
N GLY A 99 -9.87 -17.43 10.54
CA GLY A 99 -8.43 -17.29 10.60
C GLY A 99 -7.70 -17.81 9.38
N LYS A 100 -8.39 -18.15 8.32
CA LYS A 100 -7.76 -18.59 7.07
C LYS A 100 -7.23 -17.39 6.30
N ILE A 101 -6.01 -17.52 5.77
CA ILE A 101 -5.29 -16.45 5.08
C ILE A 101 -5.30 -16.75 3.60
N SER A 102 -5.62 -15.73 2.83
CA SER A 102 -5.55 -15.76 1.37
C SER A 102 -4.77 -14.53 0.90
N TYR A 103 -4.14 -14.63 -0.28
CA TYR A 103 -3.56 -13.47 -0.90
C TYR A 103 -3.73 -13.49 -2.40
N VAL A 104 -3.60 -12.31 -2.99
CA VAL A 104 -3.60 -12.13 -4.45
C VAL A 104 -2.52 -11.12 -4.81
N GLU A 105 -1.84 -11.36 -5.93
CA GLU A 105 -0.79 -10.46 -6.41
C GLU A 105 -1.04 -10.08 -7.87
N TYR A 106 -0.77 -8.82 -8.19
CA TYR A 106 -0.80 -8.29 -9.55
C TYR A 106 0.60 -7.76 -9.88
N SER A 107 1.09 -8.08 -11.06
CA SER A 107 2.45 -7.70 -11.47
C SER A 107 2.58 -6.20 -11.75
N THR A 108 1.51 -5.52 -12.08
CA THR A 108 1.52 -4.07 -12.32
C THR A 108 0.30 -3.43 -11.67
N PHE A 109 0.56 -2.33 -10.96
CA PHE A 109 -0.45 -1.54 -10.28
C PHE A 109 -0.16 -0.06 -10.47
N LYS A 110 -1.15 0.70 -10.93
CA LYS A 110 -1.05 2.15 -11.13
C LYS A 110 -2.31 2.84 -10.68
N VAL A 111 -2.13 4.02 -10.10
CA VAL A 111 -3.24 4.91 -9.72
C VAL A 111 -3.02 6.24 -10.43
N ALA A 112 -3.98 6.64 -11.27
CA ALA A 112 -3.94 7.92 -11.96
C ALA A 112 -4.09 9.08 -10.97
N ASP A 113 -3.80 10.30 -11.41
CA ASP A 113 -3.92 11.49 -10.57
C ASP A 113 -5.39 11.91 -10.35
N GLY A 114 -5.59 12.98 -9.58
CA GLY A 114 -6.92 13.47 -9.25
C GLY A 114 -7.68 14.02 -10.46
N VAL A 115 -6.99 14.53 -11.47
CA VAL A 115 -7.60 15.00 -12.71
C VAL A 115 -8.23 13.83 -13.44
N ASP A 116 -7.60 12.67 -13.44
CA ASP A 116 -8.11 11.42 -14.03
C ASP A 116 -8.85 10.57 -12.98
N LYS A 117 -9.34 11.19 -11.92
CA LYS A 117 -10.18 10.59 -10.87
C LYS A 117 -9.57 9.32 -10.25
N TYR A 118 -8.24 9.27 -10.12
CA TYR A 118 -7.52 8.15 -9.50
C TYR A 118 -7.87 6.79 -10.13
N ARG A 119 -8.04 6.77 -11.44
CA ARG A 119 -8.33 5.53 -12.17
C ARG A 119 -7.24 4.50 -11.88
N ILE A 120 -7.68 3.28 -11.56
CA ILE A 120 -6.78 2.17 -11.23
C ILE A 120 -6.46 1.38 -12.49
N GLY A 121 -5.16 1.13 -12.72
CA GLY A 121 -4.68 0.21 -13.73
C GLY A 121 -4.06 -1.01 -13.07
N LEU A 122 -4.54 -2.19 -13.44
CA LEU A 122 -3.98 -3.47 -13.00
C LEU A 122 -3.64 -4.28 -14.23
N GLU A 123 -2.41 -4.83 -14.26
CA GLU A 123 -1.96 -5.68 -15.34
C GLU A 123 -1.21 -6.88 -14.80
N GLY A 124 -1.08 -7.89 -15.66
CA GLY A 124 -0.38 -9.09 -15.36
C GLY A 124 -1.29 -10.18 -14.83
N THR A 125 -0.69 -11.33 -14.61
CA THR A 125 -1.41 -12.49 -14.13
C THR A 125 -1.56 -12.42 -12.61
N MET A 126 -2.76 -12.72 -12.13
CA MET A 126 -2.96 -12.97 -10.71
C MET A 126 -2.12 -14.18 -10.32
N ALA A 127 -1.17 -13.99 -9.39
CA ALA A 127 -0.21 -15.01 -9.05
C ALA A 127 -0.87 -16.21 -8.37
N GLN A 128 -1.68 -15.94 -7.39
CA GLN A 128 -2.40 -17.00 -6.67
C GLN A 128 -3.47 -16.40 -5.79
N LEU A 129 -4.60 -17.09 -5.72
CA LEU A 129 -5.61 -16.86 -4.69
C LEU A 129 -5.71 -18.11 -3.84
N VAL A 130 -5.30 -18.00 -2.58
CA VAL A 130 -5.40 -19.09 -1.62
C VAL A 130 -6.70 -18.92 -0.85
N THR A 131 -7.69 -19.72 -1.18
CA THR A 131 -8.97 -19.67 -0.49
C THR A 131 -9.11 -20.86 0.44
N PRO A 132 -9.84 -20.66 1.50
CA PRO A 132 -10.16 -21.77 2.39
C PRO A 132 -10.98 -22.83 1.69
#